data_c8706404732fbb922d2270681b325af1
#
_entry.id   c8706404732fbb922d2270681b325af1
#
_cell.length_a   1.000
_cell.length_b   1.000
_cell.length_c   1.000
_cell.angle_alpha   90.00
_cell.angle_beta   90.00
_cell.angle_gamma   90.00
#
_symmetry.space_group_name_H-M   'P 1'
#
loop_
_entity.id
_entity.type
_entity.pdbx_description
1 polymer ?
#
loop_
_entity_poly.entity_id
_entity_poly.type
_entity_poly.pdbx_seq_one_letter_code
_entity_poly.pdbx_strand_id
1 'polypeptide(L)'
;TIKQLSDSHAHVFDEFGFEYRIPISSLIKRIPIQGEVENKELLVKPNATKKQALSPIPTLDLHATALGIDGMPPNELLETKLSYCRSFLNQCIANRQPKALIIHGIGEGVLRMAVRQLLRGKKGISFHDGNYSSRGVGSTLVEIRLSEVSKF
;
A
#
# COMPACT_ATOMS: atom_id res chain seq x y z
N THR A 1 19.02 -7.90 -11.80
CA THR A 1 20.44 -8.25 -11.93
C THR A 1 21.24 -7.00 -12.28
N ILE A 2 22.39 -6.77 -11.63
CA ILE A 2 23.30 -5.66 -11.95
C ILE A 2 24.20 -6.11 -13.09
N LYS A 3 24.22 -5.38 -14.21
CA LYS A 3 25.11 -5.69 -15.37
C LYS A 3 26.30 -4.76 -15.48
N GLN A 4 26.21 -3.53 -15.02
CA GLN A 4 27.29 -2.56 -15.13
C GLN A 4 27.30 -1.61 -13.93
N LEU A 5 28.47 -1.36 -13.37
CA LEU A 5 28.73 -0.39 -12.32
C LEU A 5 29.55 0.76 -12.91
N SER A 6 29.12 1.99 -12.72
CA SER A 6 29.87 3.22 -12.93
C SER A 6 30.16 3.86 -11.58
N ASP A 7 31.06 4.82 -11.50
CA ASP A 7 31.52 5.44 -10.23
C ASP A 7 30.39 6.05 -9.37
N SER A 8 29.24 6.34 -9.94
CA SER A 8 28.12 6.98 -9.23
C SER A 8 26.77 6.26 -9.38
N HIS A 9 26.61 5.37 -10.36
CA HIS A 9 25.35 4.72 -10.67
C HIS A 9 25.52 3.26 -11.08
N ALA A 10 24.51 2.44 -10.79
CA ALA A 10 24.40 1.05 -11.25
C ALA A 10 23.28 0.92 -12.29
N HIS A 11 23.54 0.16 -13.35
CA HIS A 11 22.53 -0.26 -14.32
C HIS A 11 21.95 -1.60 -13.86
N VAL A 12 20.66 -1.58 -13.51
CA VAL A 12 19.93 -2.73 -12.96
C VAL A 12 18.82 -3.12 -13.92
N PHE A 13 18.73 -4.42 -14.23
CA PHE A 13 17.62 -4.97 -15.02
C PHE A 13 16.65 -5.71 -14.10
N ASP A 14 15.36 -5.48 -14.29
CA ASP A 14 14.32 -6.26 -13.64
C ASP A 14 14.13 -7.64 -14.33
N GLU A 15 13.19 -8.41 -13.84
CA GLU A 15 12.84 -9.73 -14.39
C GLU A 15 12.13 -9.64 -15.75
N PHE A 16 11.65 -8.45 -16.13
CA PHE A 16 11.00 -8.16 -17.42
C PHE A 16 11.95 -7.56 -18.46
N GLY A 17 13.24 -7.32 -18.08
CA GLY A 17 14.26 -6.79 -18.98
C GLY A 17 14.31 -5.27 -19.09
N PHE A 18 13.60 -4.54 -18.23
CA PHE A 18 13.69 -3.08 -18.18
C PHE A 18 14.95 -2.63 -17.45
N GLU A 19 15.61 -1.61 -18.03
CA GLU A 19 16.83 -1.03 -17.49
C GLU A 19 16.52 0.17 -16.59
N TYR A 20 17.12 0.15 -15.37
CA TYR A 20 17.03 1.23 -14.40
C TYR A 20 18.40 1.74 -14.04
N ARG A 21 18.58 3.05 -14.00
CA ARG A 21 19.80 3.69 -13.52
C ARG A 21 19.58 4.14 -12.07
N ILE A 22 20.26 3.47 -11.14
CA ILE A 22 20.11 3.67 -9.70
C ILE A 22 21.40 4.22 -9.12
N PRO A 23 21.41 5.27 -8.30
CA PRO A 23 22.62 5.76 -7.63
C PRO A 23 23.16 4.67 -6.66
N ILE A 24 24.48 4.50 -6.63
CA ILE A 24 25.14 3.47 -5.80
C ILE A 24 24.81 3.62 -4.31
N SER A 25 24.57 4.85 -3.85
CA SER A 25 24.14 5.14 -2.47
C SER A 25 22.82 4.51 -2.06
N SER A 26 22.00 4.11 -3.05
CA SER A 26 20.71 3.44 -2.84
C SER A 26 20.78 1.92 -2.91
N LEU A 27 21.96 1.36 -3.17
CA LEU A 27 22.18 -0.08 -3.24
C LEU A 27 22.55 -0.64 -1.87
N ILE A 28 21.78 -1.62 -1.41
CA ILE A 28 22.07 -2.38 -0.20
C ILE A 28 22.80 -3.65 -0.60
N LYS A 29 24.05 -3.81 -0.14
CA LYS A 29 24.83 -5.03 -0.36
C LYS A 29 24.17 -6.21 0.38
N ARG A 30 23.61 -7.16 -0.36
CA ARG A 30 23.15 -8.43 0.20
C ARG A 30 24.39 -9.31 0.45
N ILE A 31 24.73 -9.53 1.69
CA ILE A 31 25.75 -10.50 2.08
C ILE A 31 25.06 -11.88 2.07
N PRO A 32 25.48 -12.85 1.25
CA PRO A 32 24.97 -14.21 1.37
C PRO A 32 25.47 -14.80 2.69
N ILE A 33 24.56 -15.16 3.57
CA ILE A 33 24.89 -15.93 4.77
C ILE A 33 25.12 -17.36 4.31
N GLN A 34 26.37 -17.74 4.06
CA GLN A 34 26.83 -19.12 4.02
C GLN A 34 27.56 -19.40 5.33
N GLY A 35 27.12 -20.42 6.02
CA GLY A 35 27.87 -20.98 7.15
C GLY A 35 27.01 -21.19 8.38
N GLU A 36 26.70 -22.45 8.62
CA GLU A 36 26.37 -22.97 9.95
C GLU A 36 27.44 -22.52 10.95
N VAL A 37 27.05 -21.88 12.01
CA VAL A 37 27.91 -21.68 13.17
C VAL A 37 27.12 -22.06 14.41
N GLU A 38 27.68 -23.08 15.09
CA GLU A 38 27.27 -23.64 16.35
C GLU A 38 26.89 -22.60 17.42
N ASN A 39 25.87 -22.99 18.19
CA ASN A 39 25.46 -22.41 19.46
C ASN A 39 26.61 -21.95 20.35
N LYS A 40 26.61 -20.68 20.70
CA LYS A 40 27.09 -20.21 22.00
C LYS A 40 26.09 -19.19 22.53
N GLU A 41 25.38 -19.62 23.57
CA GLU A 41 24.45 -18.80 24.34
C GLU A 41 25.13 -17.53 24.86
N LEU A 42 24.68 -16.40 24.36
CA LEU A 42 24.76 -15.14 25.08
C LEU A 42 23.33 -14.70 25.36
N LEU A 43 22.95 -14.89 26.61
CA LEU A 43 21.71 -14.42 27.23
C LEU A 43 21.65 -12.89 27.15
N VAL A 44 21.20 -12.35 26.03
CA VAL A 44 20.68 -10.99 25.94
C VAL A 44 19.17 -11.14 25.84
N LYS A 45 18.48 -10.80 26.94
CA LYS A 45 17.01 -10.74 26.94
C LYS A 45 16.55 -9.81 25.83
N PRO A 46 15.86 -10.28 24.79
CA PRO A 46 15.27 -9.38 23.82
C PRO A 46 14.05 -8.76 24.49
N ASN A 47 14.08 -7.44 24.63
CA ASN A 47 12.85 -6.68 24.80
C ASN A 47 11.90 -7.11 23.66
N ALA A 48 10.84 -7.82 24.04
CA ALA A 48 9.83 -8.31 23.13
C ALA A 48 9.00 -7.14 22.61
N THR A 49 9.53 -6.41 21.64
CA THR A 49 8.67 -5.73 20.68
C THR A 49 8.01 -6.85 19.87
N LYS A 50 6.76 -7.17 20.20
CA LYS A 50 5.90 -8.05 19.41
C LYS A 50 6.04 -7.64 17.95
N LYS A 51 6.78 -8.42 17.15
CA LYS A 51 6.60 -8.44 15.70
C LYS A 51 5.15 -8.85 15.46
N GLN A 52 4.26 -7.85 15.34
CA GLN A 52 2.94 -8.09 14.81
C GLN A 52 3.19 -8.69 13.41
N ALA A 53 2.77 -9.93 13.23
CA ALA A 53 2.67 -10.51 11.90
C ALA A 53 1.90 -9.47 11.06
N LEU A 54 2.54 -8.93 10.02
CA LEU A 54 1.94 -7.97 9.11
C LEU A 54 0.79 -8.69 8.42
N SER A 55 -0.40 -8.60 9.00
CA SER A 55 -1.62 -9.03 8.31
C SER A 55 -1.69 -8.27 6.98
N PRO A 56 -2.02 -8.92 5.87
CA PRO A 56 -2.12 -8.25 4.59
C PRO A 56 -3.08 -7.07 4.72
N ILE A 57 -2.68 -5.91 4.20
CA ILE A 57 -3.50 -4.70 4.24
C ILE A 57 -4.77 -4.97 3.43
N PRO A 58 -5.98 -4.86 4.03
CA PRO A 58 -7.22 -4.98 3.28
C PRO A 58 -7.23 -4.01 2.12
N THR A 59 -7.61 -4.51 0.96
CA THR A 59 -7.56 -3.75 -0.30
C THR A 59 -8.92 -3.78 -0.98
N LEU A 60 -9.42 -2.62 -1.40
CA LEU A 60 -10.61 -2.44 -2.20
C LEU A 60 -10.23 -1.89 -3.57
N ASP A 61 -10.59 -2.59 -4.62
CA ASP A 61 -10.46 -2.13 -6.00
C ASP A 61 -11.80 -1.51 -6.46
N LEU A 62 -11.77 -0.21 -6.80
CA LEU A 62 -12.93 0.56 -7.26
C LEU A 62 -13.07 0.60 -8.78
N HIS A 63 -12.32 -0.21 -9.54
CA HIS A 63 -12.61 -0.35 -10.97
C HIS A 63 -13.98 -1.01 -11.17
N ALA A 64 -14.73 -0.54 -12.18
CA ALA A 64 -16.09 -1.02 -12.42
C ALA A 64 -16.14 -2.54 -12.63
N THR A 65 -15.17 -3.07 -13.39
CA THR A 65 -14.97 -4.52 -13.62
C THR A 65 -14.76 -5.30 -12.33
N ALA A 66 -13.95 -4.77 -11.41
CA ALA A 66 -13.68 -5.42 -10.12
C ALA A 66 -14.92 -5.45 -9.20
N LEU A 67 -15.80 -4.46 -9.34
CA LEU A 67 -17.05 -4.37 -8.58
C LEU A 67 -18.23 -5.04 -9.29
N GLY A 68 -18.10 -5.47 -10.54
CA GLY A 68 -19.18 -6.05 -11.34
C GLY A 68 -20.27 -5.05 -11.73
N ILE A 69 -19.93 -3.78 -11.92
CA ILE A 69 -20.85 -2.67 -12.22
C ILE A 69 -20.56 -1.97 -13.55
N ASP A 70 -19.96 -2.68 -14.51
CA ASP A 70 -19.54 -2.14 -15.81
C ASP A 70 -20.68 -1.57 -16.65
N GLY A 71 -21.89 -2.09 -16.50
CA GLY A 71 -23.08 -1.64 -17.24
C GLY A 71 -23.83 -0.48 -16.59
N MET A 72 -23.33 0.08 -15.48
CA MET A 72 -24.03 1.13 -14.74
C MET A 72 -23.93 2.50 -15.43
N PRO A 73 -25.01 3.31 -15.42
CA PRO A 73 -24.98 4.65 -15.95
C PRO A 73 -23.90 5.53 -15.27
N PRO A 74 -23.20 6.40 -16.01
CA PRO A 74 -22.12 7.22 -15.45
C PRO A 74 -22.51 8.11 -14.28
N ASN A 75 -23.76 8.61 -14.27
CA ASN A 75 -24.30 9.45 -13.19
C ASN A 75 -24.47 8.70 -11.84
N GLU A 76 -24.66 7.38 -11.90
CA GLU A 76 -24.82 6.54 -10.71
C GLU A 76 -23.53 5.87 -10.27
N LEU A 77 -22.60 5.70 -11.23
CA LEU A 77 -21.37 4.95 -11.05
C LEU A 77 -20.47 5.51 -9.93
N LEU A 78 -20.34 6.84 -9.85
CA LEU A 78 -19.50 7.49 -8.84
C LEU A 78 -20.05 7.27 -7.42
N GLU A 79 -21.34 7.51 -7.19
CA GLU A 79 -21.94 7.36 -5.86
C GLU A 79 -21.95 5.88 -5.43
N THR A 80 -22.20 4.98 -6.37
CA THR A 80 -22.12 3.53 -6.11
C THR A 80 -20.71 3.12 -5.66
N LYS A 81 -19.66 3.58 -6.34
CA LYS A 81 -18.27 3.33 -5.94
C LYS A 81 -17.94 3.90 -4.56
N LEU A 82 -18.47 5.09 -4.24
CA LEU A 82 -18.31 5.70 -2.92
C LEU A 82 -19.07 4.92 -1.83
N SER A 83 -20.22 4.35 -2.16
CA SER A 83 -20.97 3.47 -1.25
C SER A 83 -20.16 2.20 -0.91
N TYR A 84 -19.57 1.56 -1.91
CA TYR A 84 -18.62 0.44 -1.68
C TYR A 84 -17.45 0.85 -0.80
N CYS A 85 -16.89 2.04 -1.04
CA CYS A 85 -15.80 2.58 -0.24
C CYS A 85 -16.19 2.77 1.24
N ARG A 86 -17.37 3.35 1.51
CA ARG A 86 -17.90 3.51 2.88
C ARG A 86 -18.09 2.16 3.57
N SER A 87 -18.72 1.19 2.89
CA SER A 87 -18.95 -0.15 3.42
C SER A 87 -17.65 -0.85 3.77
N PHE A 88 -16.67 -0.79 2.88
CA PHE A 88 -15.34 -1.37 3.07
C PHE A 88 -14.61 -0.75 4.28
N LEU A 89 -14.61 0.57 4.40
CA LEU A 89 -13.97 1.26 5.53
C LEU A 89 -14.66 0.91 6.85
N ASN A 90 -16.00 0.81 6.86
CA ASN A 90 -16.74 0.36 8.04
C ASN A 90 -16.38 -1.07 8.44
N GLN A 91 -16.19 -1.97 7.47
CA GLN A 91 -15.69 -3.33 7.73
C GLN A 91 -14.26 -3.31 8.31
N CYS A 92 -13.38 -2.48 7.78
CA CYS A 92 -12.02 -2.33 8.31
C CYS A 92 -12.05 -1.86 9.77
N ILE A 93 -12.91 -0.89 10.10
CA ILE A 93 -13.10 -0.40 11.47
C ILE A 93 -13.65 -1.53 12.38
N ALA A 94 -14.68 -2.25 11.94
CA ALA A 94 -15.27 -3.36 12.69
C ALA A 94 -14.27 -4.48 12.95
N ASN A 95 -13.43 -4.80 11.95
CA ASN A 95 -12.39 -5.81 12.02
C ASN A 95 -11.08 -5.31 12.68
N ARG A 96 -11.09 -4.09 13.22
CA ARG A 96 -9.94 -3.46 13.89
C ARG A 96 -8.69 -3.39 13.02
N GLN A 97 -8.87 -3.17 11.74
CA GLN A 97 -7.76 -2.99 10.79
C GLN A 97 -7.23 -1.55 10.88
N PRO A 98 -5.94 -1.36 11.18
CA PRO A 98 -5.38 -0.02 11.32
C PRO A 98 -5.04 0.63 9.98
N LYS A 99 -5.05 -0.15 8.89
CA LYS A 99 -4.73 0.32 7.53
C LYS A 99 -5.67 -0.30 6.52
N ALA A 100 -5.95 0.44 5.45
CA ALA A 100 -6.74 -0.02 4.31
C ALA A 100 -6.19 0.61 3.02
N LEU A 101 -6.17 -0.13 1.92
CA LEU A 101 -5.75 0.37 0.60
C LEU A 101 -6.96 0.46 -0.32
N ILE A 102 -7.14 1.62 -0.95
CA ILE A 102 -8.21 1.86 -1.93
C ILE A 102 -7.58 2.13 -3.29
N ILE A 103 -7.86 1.27 -4.26
CA ILE A 103 -7.41 1.40 -5.65
C ILE A 103 -8.52 2.11 -6.43
N HIS A 104 -8.22 3.28 -6.99
CA HIS A 104 -9.18 4.07 -7.76
C HIS A 104 -8.73 4.29 -9.21
N GLY A 105 -7.53 3.81 -9.56
CA GLY A 105 -6.94 4.01 -10.87
C GLY A 105 -6.33 5.40 -11.06
N ILE A 106 -5.69 5.59 -12.23
CA ILE A 106 -4.96 6.83 -12.55
C ILE A 106 -5.88 7.85 -13.25
N GLY A 107 -6.87 7.44 -14.03
CA GLY A 107 -7.83 8.23 -14.80
C GLY A 107 -7.76 9.77 -14.65
N GLU A 108 -8.84 10.47 -14.90
CA GLU A 108 -8.93 11.94 -14.74
C GLU A 108 -8.89 12.43 -13.27
N GLY A 109 -8.78 11.52 -12.31
CA GLY A 109 -8.67 11.85 -10.89
C GLY A 109 -10.01 12.14 -10.17
N VAL A 110 -11.14 12.09 -10.86
CA VAL A 110 -12.47 12.35 -10.27
C VAL A 110 -12.74 11.43 -9.09
N LEU A 111 -12.55 10.12 -9.27
CA LEU A 111 -12.75 9.14 -8.20
C LEU A 111 -11.75 9.31 -7.05
N ARG A 112 -10.48 9.61 -7.35
CA ARG A 112 -9.46 9.94 -6.35
C ARG A 112 -9.87 11.12 -5.50
N MET A 113 -10.33 12.21 -6.13
CA MET A 113 -10.80 13.41 -5.40
C MET A 113 -12.02 13.09 -4.54
N ALA A 114 -12.99 12.36 -5.06
CA ALA A 114 -14.20 11.98 -4.34
C ALA A 114 -13.89 11.09 -3.11
N VAL A 115 -13.01 10.09 -3.26
CA VAL A 115 -12.53 9.26 -2.13
C VAL A 115 -11.83 10.12 -1.08
N ARG A 116 -10.93 11.01 -1.50
CA ARG A 116 -10.23 11.91 -0.56
C ARG A 116 -11.17 12.89 0.13
N GLN A 117 -12.21 13.37 -0.54
CA GLN A 117 -13.23 14.22 0.06
C GLN A 117 -14.03 13.44 1.10
N LEU A 118 -14.39 12.18 0.82
CA LEU A 118 -15.04 11.28 1.77
C LEU A 118 -14.21 11.07 3.05
N LEU A 119 -12.89 10.96 2.92
CA LEU A 119 -11.96 10.74 4.04
C LEU A 119 -11.65 12.01 4.81
N ARG A 120 -11.69 13.17 4.13
CA ARG A 120 -11.30 14.46 4.71
C ARG A 120 -12.23 14.86 5.85
N GLY A 121 -11.64 15.31 6.95
CA GLY A 121 -12.41 15.75 8.14
C GLY A 121 -12.95 14.62 9.01
N LYS A 122 -12.77 13.37 8.65
CA LYS A 122 -13.12 12.25 9.52
C LYS A 122 -12.09 12.10 10.64
N LYS A 123 -12.59 12.17 11.88
CA LYS A 123 -11.74 12.01 13.06
C LYS A 123 -11.11 10.61 13.07
N GLY A 124 -9.83 10.53 13.39
CA GLY A 124 -9.12 9.26 13.42
C GLY A 124 -8.73 8.68 12.06
N ILE A 125 -8.95 9.41 10.97
CA ILE A 125 -8.54 9.02 9.61
C ILE A 125 -7.41 9.93 9.12
N SER A 126 -6.32 9.33 8.66
CA SER A 126 -5.29 9.96 7.84
C SER A 126 -5.12 9.17 6.54
N PHE A 127 -4.69 9.82 5.47
CA PHE A 127 -4.52 9.17 4.18
C PHE A 127 -3.43 9.84 3.35
N HIS A 128 -2.79 9.04 2.51
CA HIS A 128 -1.77 9.49 1.57
C HIS A 128 -1.79 8.61 0.30
N ASP A 129 -0.97 8.94 -0.69
CA ASP A 129 -0.88 8.11 -1.89
C ASP A 129 -0.33 6.73 -1.55
N GLY A 130 -0.99 5.69 -2.05
CA GLY A 130 -0.56 4.31 -1.91
C GLY A 130 0.41 3.90 -3.02
N ASN A 131 1.35 3.01 -2.73
CA ASN A 131 2.32 2.48 -3.69
C ASN A 131 1.79 1.22 -4.39
N TYR A 132 0.56 1.26 -4.95
CA TYR A 132 -0.01 0.11 -5.64
C TYR A 132 0.53 -0.08 -7.05
N SER A 133 0.96 0.99 -7.70
CA SER A 133 1.57 0.94 -9.05
C SER A 133 2.96 1.56 -9.02
N SER A 134 3.79 1.20 -9.98
CA SER A 134 5.12 1.79 -10.18
C SER A 134 5.09 3.33 -10.35
N ARG A 135 3.90 3.90 -10.61
CA ARG A 135 3.67 5.34 -10.72
C ARG A 135 3.08 6.00 -9.46
N GLY A 136 2.77 5.22 -8.41
CA GLY A 136 2.37 5.73 -7.08
C GLY A 136 1.03 6.45 -6.98
N VAL A 137 0.32 6.70 -8.08
CA VAL A 137 -0.83 7.63 -8.12
C VAL A 137 -2.19 6.96 -8.21
N GLY A 138 -2.25 5.65 -8.40
CA GLY A 138 -3.51 4.91 -8.66
C GLY A 138 -4.25 4.43 -7.42
N SER A 139 -3.73 4.72 -6.22
CA SER A 139 -4.33 4.24 -4.97
C SER A 139 -4.16 5.24 -3.84
N THR A 140 -5.00 5.08 -2.80
CA THR A 140 -4.93 5.83 -1.54
C THR A 140 -4.77 4.85 -0.39
N LEU A 141 -3.71 5.00 0.40
CA LEU A 141 -3.54 4.29 1.66
C LEU A 141 -4.22 5.09 2.77
N VAL A 142 -5.09 4.42 3.50
CA VAL A 142 -5.85 4.98 4.62
C VAL A 142 -5.31 4.40 5.92
N GLU A 143 -4.99 5.25 6.87
CA GLU A 143 -4.60 4.88 8.23
C GLU A 143 -5.75 5.20 9.19
N ILE A 144 -6.13 4.23 10.01
CA ILE A 144 -7.31 4.27 10.86
C ILE A 144 -6.86 4.20 12.33
N ARG A 145 -7.04 5.30 13.06
CA ARG A 145 -6.87 5.33 14.51
C ARG A 145 -8.13 4.79 15.18
N LEU A 146 -8.12 3.52 15.50
CA LEU A 146 -9.27 2.77 16.02
C LEU A 146 -9.86 3.30 17.33
N SER A 147 -9.09 4.09 18.09
CA SER A 147 -9.55 4.74 19.32
C SER A 147 -10.38 6.00 19.09
N GLU A 148 -10.32 6.60 17.90
CA GLU A 148 -10.91 7.92 17.62
C GLU A 148 -11.92 7.87 16.48
N VAL A 149 -11.88 6.84 15.63
CA VAL A 149 -12.67 6.78 14.41
C VAL A 149 -14.12 6.40 14.69
N SER A 150 -15.05 7.10 14.06
CA SER A 150 -16.46 6.72 13.95
C SER A 150 -16.76 6.11 12.58
N LYS A 151 -17.86 5.37 12.46
CA LYS A 151 -18.33 4.80 11.17
C LYS A 151 -18.59 5.90 10.12
N PHE A 152 -18.46 5.52 8.87
CA PHE A 152 -18.75 6.34 7.69
C PHE A 152 -20.23 6.39 7.36
#